data_562682e43070c4bc867bad8510fa7de6
#
_entry.id   562682e43070c4bc867bad8510fa7de6
#
_cell.length_a   1.000
_cell.length_b   1.000
_cell.length_c   1.000
_cell.angle_alpha   90.00
_cell.angle_beta   90.00
_cell.angle_gamma   90.00
#
_symmetry.space_group_name_H-M   'P 1'
#
loop_
_entity.id
_entity.type
_entity.pdbx_description
1 polymer ?
#
loop_
_entity_poly.entity_id
_entity_poly.type
_entity_poly.pdbx_seq_one_letter_code
_entity_poly.pdbx_strand_id
1 'polypeptide(L)'
;MSADKSTSWSYAENLPAEDEVLLRARERSFELGVTPVSQGVGAVLTVLAAASKAQTVVEVGAGAGVSGVCLLRGLGRQAVLTTIDLDVEHLKAARQAYLESGSPANRIRTISGRAADVLPRLTDNAYDLVFIDADKANFPKYVEQGIRLLKS
;
A
#
# COMPACT_ATOMS: atom_id res chain seq x y z
N MET A 1 -14.03 32.01 -14.93
CA MET A 1 -13.99 30.74 -15.70
C MET A 1 -14.02 29.59 -14.71
N SER A 2 -15.04 28.77 -14.75
CA SER A 2 -15.04 27.51 -13.99
C SER A 2 -14.02 26.59 -14.65
N ALA A 3 -12.91 26.29 -13.98
CA ALA A 3 -12.01 25.25 -14.45
C ALA A 3 -12.82 23.95 -14.53
N ASP A 4 -12.73 23.26 -15.65
CA ASP A 4 -13.37 21.96 -15.79
C ASP A 4 -12.81 21.04 -14.71
N LYS A 5 -13.70 20.46 -13.89
CA LYS A 5 -13.32 19.55 -12.78
C LYS A 5 -12.48 18.38 -13.27
N SER A 6 -12.74 17.89 -14.49
CA SER A 6 -11.97 16.80 -15.08
C SER A 6 -10.53 17.20 -15.37
N THR A 7 -10.31 18.40 -15.89
CA THR A 7 -8.98 18.95 -16.16
C THR A 7 -8.19 19.19 -14.88
N SER A 8 -8.84 19.73 -13.85
CA SER A 8 -8.21 19.96 -12.54
C SER A 8 -7.85 18.65 -11.86
N TRP A 9 -8.73 17.66 -11.93
CA TRP A 9 -8.48 16.32 -11.42
C TRP A 9 -7.31 15.66 -12.14
N SER A 10 -7.32 15.66 -13.47
CA SER A 10 -6.25 15.09 -14.28
C SER A 10 -4.90 15.76 -14.02
N TYR A 11 -4.89 17.07 -13.82
CA TYR A 11 -3.69 17.82 -13.43
C TYR A 11 -3.15 17.36 -12.07
N ALA A 12 -4.03 17.28 -11.06
CA ALA A 12 -3.63 16.88 -9.71
C ALA A 12 -3.09 15.45 -9.66
N GLU A 13 -3.73 14.53 -10.40
CA GLU A 13 -3.29 13.12 -10.47
C GLU A 13 -1.93 12.95 -11.18
N ASN A 14 -1.61 13.79 -12.14
CA ASN A 14 -0.36 13.70 -12.89
C ASN A 14 0.76 14.61 -12.34
N LEU A 15 0.48 15.39 -11.31
CA LEU A 15 1.47 16.30 -10.72
C LEU A 15 2.62 15.58 -10.01
N PRO A 16 2.39 14.49 -9.23
CA PRO A 16 3.47 13.77 -8.58
C PRO A 16 4.30 12.99 -9.62
N ALA A 17 5.56 13.34 -9.78
CA ALA A 17 6.46 12.58 -10.64
C ALA A 17 6.80 11.23 -9.99
N GLU A 18 6.75 10.16 -10.78
CA GLU A 18 7.18 8.83 -10.38
C GLU A 18 8.54 8.49 -10.97
N ASP A 19 9.37 7.81 -10.20
CA ASP A 19 10.66 7.31 -10.65
C ASP A 19 10.53 5.93 -11.31
N GLU A 20 11.65 5.43 -11.81
CA GLU A 20 11.72 4.14 -12.50
C GLU A 20 11.22 2.96 -11.66
N VAL A 21 11.36 3.00 -10.34
CA VAL A 21 10.89 1.92 -9.45
C VAL A 21 9.36 1.83 -9.50
N LEU A 22 8.67 2.97 -9.35
CA LEU A 22 7.21 3.03 -9.43
C LEU A 22 6.72 2.72 -10.84
N LEU A 23 7.39 3.23 -11.87
CA LEU A 23 7.02 2.91 -13.26
C LEU A 23 7.11 1.41 -13.54
N ARG A 24 8.18 0.74 -13.14
CA ARG A 24 8.31 -0.73 -13.26
C ARG A 24 7.26 -1.48 -12.43
N ALA A 25 6.92 -1.00 -11.24
CA ALA A 25 5.86 -1.61 -10.44
C ALA A 25 4.49 -1.47 -11.12
N ARG A 26 4.22 -0.35 -11.82
CA ARG A 26 3.01 -0.17 -12.62
C ARG A 26 2.97 -1.09 -13.85
N GLU A 27 4.09 -1.26 -14.54
CA GLU A 27 4.20 -2.20 -15.65
C GLU A 27 3.87 -3.62 -15.19
N ARG A 28 4.47 -4.07 -14.07
CA ARG A 28 4.15 -5.37 -13.46
C ARG A 28 2.69 -5.48 -13.03
N SER A 29 2.10 -4.40 -12.51
CA SER A 29 0.67 -4.38 -12.19
C SER A 29 -0.18 -4.64 -13.43
N PHE A 30 0.16 -4.00 -14.54
CA PHE A 30 -0.55 -4.20 -15.81
C PHE A 30 -0.41 -5.63 -16.32
N GLU A 31 0.80 -6.20 -16.28
CA GLU A 31 1.06 -7.59 -16.69
C GLU A 31 0.28 -8.60 -15.84
N LEU A 32 0.11 -8.33 -14.54
CA LEU A 32 -0.64 -9.16 -13.60
C LEU A 32 -2.16 -8.90 -13.62
N GLY A 33 -2.63 -7.94 -14.42
CA GLY A 33 -4.04 -7.58 -14.51
C GLY A 33 -4.58 -6.90 -13.24
N VAL A 34 -3.72 -6.30 -12.42
CA VAL A 34 -4.12 -5.54 -11.23
C VAL A 34 -4.11 -4.04 -11.50
N THR A 35 -5.05 -3.33 -10.88
CA THR A 35 -5.11 -1.87 -10.96
C THR A 35 -4.40 -1.26 -9.76
N PRO A 36 -3.24 -0.61 -9.95
CA PRO A 36 -2.54 0.05 -8.85
C PRO A 36 -3.23 1.36 -8.47
N VAL A 37 -2.95 1.86 -7.27
CA VAL A 37 -3.36 3.20 -6.85
C VAL A 37 -2.85 4.27 -7.84
N SER A 38 -3.58 5.36 -8.00
CA SER A 38 -3.15 6.47 -8.85
C SER A 38 -1.90 7.17 -8.30
N GLN A 39 -1.26 7.99 -9.13
CA GLN A 39 -0.09 8.77 -8.72
C GLN A 39 -0.41 9.70 -7.54
N GLY A 40 -1.56 10.38 -7.60
CA GLY A 40 -2.03 11.24 -6.55
C GLY A 40 -2.26 10.49 -5.23
N VAL A 41 -2.92 9.33 -5.27
CA VAL A 41 -3.13 8.48 -4.09
C VAL A 41 -1.79 7.98 -3.55
N GLY A 42 -0.86 7.56 -4.40
CA GLY A 42 0.49 7.16 -3.98
C GLY A 42 1.23 8.27 -3.24
N ALA A 43 1.16 9.50 -3.73
CA ALA A 43 1.75 10.66 -3.08
C ALA A 43 1.11 10.93 -1.70
N VAL A 44 -0.22 10.85 -1.60
CA VAL A 44 -0.94 10.98 -0.33
C VAL A 44 -0.53 9.91 0.67
N LEU A 45 -0.39 8.64 0.24
CA LEU A 45 0.07 7.55 1.10
C LEU A 45 1.48 7.84 1.67
N THR A 46 2.38 8.36 0.83
CA THR A 46 3.73 8.76 1.28
C THR A 46 3.67 9.85 2.35
N VAL A 47 2.84 10.89 2.14
CA VAL A 47 2.69 11.99 3.09
C VAL A 47 2.07 11.50 4.40
N LEU A 48 1.01 10.70 4.34
CA LEU A 48 0.35 10.15 5.54
C LEU A 48 1.28 9.24 6.33
N ALA A 49 2.05 8.38 5.66
CA ALA A 49 3.05 7.53 6.30
C ALA A 49 4.12 8.35 7.02
N ALA A 50 4.60 9.44 6.40
CA ALA A 50 5.59 10.33 7.01
C ALA A 50 5.00 11.12 8.18
N ALA A 51 3.81 11.67 8.02
CA ALA A 51 3.15 12.49 9.04
C ALA A 51 2.75 11.69 10.29
N SER A 52 2.30 10.44 10.10
CA SER A 52 1.91 9.55 11.21
C SER A 52 3.10 9.05 12.04
N LYS A 53 4.33 9.13 11.52
CA LYS A 53 5.53 8.53 12.12
C LYS A 53 5.34 7.03 12.44
N ALA A 54 4.52 6.36 11.66
CA ALA A 54 4.18 4.95 11.86
C ALA A 54 5.43 4.06 11.85
N GLN A 55 5.48 3.11 12.77
CA GLN A 55 6.55 2.13 12.88
C GLN A 55 6.09 0.73 12.44
N THR A 56 4.81 0.46 12.59
CA THR A 56 4.19 -0.82 12.21
C THR A 56 2.98 -0.57 11.33
N VAL A 57 3.05 -1.06 10.10
CA VAL A 57 2.02 -0.81 9.07
C VAL A 57 1.49 -2.12 8.53
N VAL A 58 0.18 -2.20 8.32
CA VAL A 58 -0.48 -3.29 7.60
C VAL A 58 -1.08 -2.74 6.30
N GLU A 59 -0.81 -3.41 5.21
CA GLU A 59 -1.43 -3.22 3.91
C GLU A 59 -2.24 -4.46 3.54
N VAL A 60 -3.48 -4.26 3.14
CA VAL A 60 -4.38 -5.31 2.64
C VAL A 60 -4.60 -5.09 1.15
N GLY A 61 -4.06 -5.98 0.34
CA GLY A 61 -3.97 -5.85 -1.11
C GLY A 61 -2.61 -5.29 -1.54
N ALA A 62 -1.66 -6.18 -1.79
CA ALA A 62 -0.31 -5.81 -2.22
C ALA A 62 -0.24 -5.38 -3.69
N GLY A 63 -1.03 -6.06 -4.56
CA GLY A 63 -0.87 -5.95 -6.00
C GLY A 63 0.59 -6.15 -6.40
N ALA A 64 1.11 -5.34 -7.33
CA ALA A 64 2.53 -5.37 -7.69
C ALA A 64 3.41 -4.40 -6.85
N GLY A 65 2.90 -3.87 -5.75
CA GLY A 65 3.67 -3.14 -4.75
C GLY A 65 3.71 -1.62 -4.89
N VAL A 66 2.91 -1.01 -5.76
CA VAL A 66 2.92 0.45 -5.96
C VAL A 66 2.60 1.20 -4.66
N SER A 67 1.50 0.87 -4.00
CA SER A 67 1.09 1.48 -2.72
C SER A 67 2.10 1.22 -1.61
N GLY A 68 2.60 -0.02 -1.50
CA GLY A 68 3.60 -0.38 -0.50
C GLY A 68 4.95 0.34 -0.68
N VAL A 69 5.40 0.58 -1.92
CA VAL A 69 6.57 1.43 -2.19
C VAL A 69 6.32 2.85 -1.70
N CYS A 70 5.14 3.42 -1.99
CA CYS A 70 4.78 4.76 -1.53
C CYS A 70 4.75 4.85 0.00
N LEU A 71 4.16 3.86 0.67
CA LEU A 71 4.17 3.77 2.13
C LEU A 71 5.60 3.69 2.68
N LEU A 72 6.42 2.77 2.17
CA LEU A 72 7.81 2.57 2.61
C LEU A 72 8.67 3.81 2.48
N ARG A 73 8.43 4.66 1.47
CA ARG A 73 9.13 5.93 1.26
C ARG A 73 8.79 6.99 2.31
N GLY A 74 7.55 7.00 2.79
CA GLY A 74 7.15 7.91 3.86
C GLY A 74 7.57 7.43 5.25
N LEU A 75 7.74 6.13 5.42
CA LEU A 75 8.04 5.51 6.71
C LEU A 75 9.50 5.73 7.14
N GLY A 76 9.70 5.84 8.46
CA GLY A 76 11.03 5.87 9.06
C GLY A 76 11.84 4.59 8.80
N ARG A 77 13.17 4.67 8.94
CA ARG A 77 14.10 3.58 8.59
C ARG A 77 13.90 2.27 9.37
N GLN A 78 13.28 2.34 10.55
CA GLN A 78 13.02 1.19 11.41
C GLN A 78 11.60 0.61 11.23
N ALA A 79 10.75 1.31 10.49
CA ALA A 79 9.37 0.90 10.33
C ALA A 79 9.24 -0.37 9.48
N VAL A 80 8.27 -1.21 9.81
CA VAL A 80 7.99 -2.48 9.14
C VAL A 80 6.64 -2.42 8.45
N LEU A 81 6.62 -2.76 7.16
CA LEU A 81 5.41 -2.98 6.37
C LEU A 81 5.08 -4.48 6.35
N THR A 82 3.88 -4.83 6.81
CA THR A 82 3.27 -6.13 6.60
C THR A 82 2.23 -6.01 5.50
N THR A 83 2.42 -6.69 4.39
CA THR A 83 1.48 -6.67 3.26
C THR A 83 0.84 -8.05 3.05
N ILE A 84 -0.46 -8.05 2.80
CA ILE A 84 -1.28 -9.26 2.67
C ILE A 84 -1.89 -9.27 1.27
N ASP A 85 -1.75 -10.36 0.57
CA ASP A 85 -2.43 -10.60 -0.70
C ASP A 85 -2.80 -12.08 -0.84
N LEU A 86 -3.87 -12.35 -1.55
CA LEU A 86 -4.30 -13.71 -1.86
C LEU A 86 -3.36 -14.37 -2.88
N ASP A 87 -2.87 -13.59 -3.83
CA ASP A 87 -2.06 -14.07 -4.94
C ASP A 87 -0.55 -14.01 -4.62
N VAL A 88 0.10 -15.17 -4.70
CA VAL A 88 1.55 -15.30 -4.45
C VAL A 88 2.37 -14.55 -5.50
N GLU A 89 1.91 -14.47 -6.75
CA GLU A 89 2.62 -13.75 -7.81
C GLU A 89 2.56 -12.23 -7.57
N HIS A 90 1.43 -11.72 -7.06
CA HIS A 90 1.34 -10.34 -6.59
C HIS A 90 2.38 -10.06 -5.49
N LEU A 91 2.44 -10.91 -4.49
CA LEU A 91 3.41 -10.76 -3.38
C LEU A 91 4.87 -10.82 -3.84
N LYS A 92 5.18 -11.67 -4.83
CA LYS A 92 6.53 -11.71 -5.42
C LYS A 92 6.88 -10.39 -6.12
N ALA A 93 5.96 -9.90 -6.95
CA ALA A 93 6.13 -8.63 -7.66
C ALA A 93 6.24 -7.44 -6.68
N ALA A 94 5.37 -7.40 -5.66
CA ALA A 94 5.41 -6.39 -4.62
C ALA A 94 6.73 -6.42 -3.86
N ARG A 95 7.18 -7.59 -3.42
CA ARG A 95 8.46 -7.75 -2.73
C ARG A 95 9.64 -7.28 -3.58
N GLN A 96 9.62 -7.58 -4.87
CA GLN A 96 10.63 -7.09 -5.81
C GLN A 96 10.64 -5.56 -5.85
N ALA A 97 9.47 -4.91 -5.99
CA ALA A 97 9.36 -3.46 -6.00
C ALA A 97 9.88 -2.82 -4.70
N TYR A 98 9.59 -3.44 -3.55
CA TYR A 98 10.06 -2.95 -2.25
C TYR A 98 11.58 -3.01 -2.13
N LEU A 99 12.20 -4.09 -2.58
CA LEU A 99 13.68 -4.22 -2.59
C LEU A 99 14.32 -3.25 -3.58
N GLU A 100 13.75 -3.10 -4.78
CA GLU A 100 14.19 -2.11 -5.78
C GLU A 100 14.10 -0.68 -5.25
N SER A 101 13.14 -0.38 -4.37
CA SER A 101 13.03 0.94 -3.71
C SER A 101 14.10 1.20 -2.65
N GLY A 102 15.00 0.25 -2.40
CA GLY A 102 16.04 0.34 -1.39
C GLY A 102 15.59 -0.06 0.02
N SER A 103 14.37 -0.61 0.17
CA SER A 103 13.89 -1.08 1.47
C SER A 103 14.56 -2.41 1.82
N PRO A 104 15.25 -2.52 2.97
CA PRO A 104 15.89 -3.77 3.36
C PRO A 104 14.86 -4.86 3.70
N ALA A 105 15.20 -6.11 3.44
CA ALA A 105 14.30 -7.25 3.54
C ALA A 105 13.67 -7.43 4.94
N ASN A 106 14.35 -7.03 6.01
CA ASN A 106 13.85 -7.09 7.37
C ASN A 106 12.72 -6.09 7.69
N ARG A 107 12.48 -5.11 6.81
CA ARG A 107 11.36 -4.17 6.91
C ARG A 107 10.10 -4.65 6.18
N ILE A 108 10.18 -5.77 5.49
CA ILE A 108 9.13 -6.24 4.59
C ILE A 108 8.64 -7.61 5.08
N ARG A 109 7.36 -7.71 5.39
CA ARG A 109 6.67 -8.96 5.70
C ARG A 109 5.56 -9.18 4.69
N THR A 110 5.64 -10.26 3.94
CA THR A 110 4.59 -10.67 3.00
C THR A 110 3.83 -11.85 3.56
N ILE A 111 2.51 -11.77 3.57
CA ILE A 111 1.63 -12.85 4.04
C ILE A 111 0.69 -13.23 2.91
N SER A 112 0.83 -14.46 2.41
CA SER A 112 -0.11 -15.01 1.43
C SER A 112 -1.33 -15.56 2.13
N GLY A 113 -2.51 -15.13 1.71
CA GLY A 113 -3.78 -15.63 2.20
C GLY A 113 -4.92 -14.64 2.02
N ARG A 114 -6.13 -15.14 2.24
CA ARG A 114 -7.33 -14.29 2.23
C ARG A 114 -7.27 -13.34 3.41
N ALA A 115 -7.44 -12.04 3.17
CA ALA A 115 -7.40 -11.05 4.24
C ALA A 115 -8.38 -11.34 5.38
N ALA A 116 -9.57 -11.89 5.06
CA ALA A 116 -10.55 -12.31 6.05
C ALA A 116 -10.04 -13.39 7.02
N ASP A 117 -9.07 -14.22 6.59
CA ASP A 117 -8.50 -15.30 7.40
C ASP A 117 -7.19 -14.86 8.08
N VAL A 118 -6.48 -13.91 7.50
CA VAL A 118 -5.20 -13.42 8.00
C VAL A 118 -5.39 -12.35 9.08
N LEU A 119 -6.21 -11.33 8.81
CA LEU A 119 -6.41 -10.21 9.72
C LEU A 119 -6.79 -10.62 11.16
N PRO A 120 -7.71 -11.59 11.38
CA PRO A 120 -8.05 -12.02 12.74
C PRO A 120 -6.89 -12.63 13.54
N ARG A 121 -5.83 -13.06 12.86
CA ARG A 121 -4.63 -13.65 13.50
C ARG A 121 -3.56 -12.63 13.85
N LEU A 122 -3.71 -11.40 13.39
CA LEU A 122 -2.79 -10.31 13.73
C LEU A 122 -3.11 -9.78 15.12
N THR A 123 -2.06 -9.27 15.78
CA THR A 123 -2.13 -8.79 17.16
C THR A 123 -2.93 -7.48 17.25
N ASP A 124 -3.85 -7.43 18.23
CA ASP A 124 -4.61 -6.23 18.58
C ASP A 124 -3.70 -5.10 19.04
N ASN A 125 -4.09 -3.86 18.75
CA ASN A 125 -3.39 -2.65 19.20
C ASN A 125 -1.88 -2.65 18.90
N ALA A 126 -1.47 -3.25 17.77
CA ALA A 126 -0.06 -3.44 17.43
C ALA A 126 0.43 -2.59 16.25
N TYR A 127 -0.48 -1.95 15.53
CA TYR A 127 -0.18 -1.23 14.29
C TYR A 127 -0.49 0.25 14.41
N ASP A 128 0.33 1.06 13.75
CA ASP A 128 0.19 2.52 13.74
C ASP A 128 -0.61 3.01 12.53
N LEU A 129 -0.63 2.21 11.45
CA LEU A 129 -1.34 2.53 10.21
C LEU A 129 -1.84 1.23 9.55
N VAL A 130 -3.08 1.27 9.08
CA VAL A 130 -3.69 0.20 8.28
C VAL A 130 -4.19 0.79 6.99
N PHE A 131 -3.72 0.27 5.85
CA PHE A 131 -4.18 0.61 4.51
C PHE A 131 -4.93 -0.56 3.90
N ILE A 132 -6.14 -0.32 3.42
CA ILE A 132 -7.01 -1.36 2.87
C ILE A 132 -7.37 -1.01 1.43
N ASP A 133 -6.86 -1.81 0.50
CA ASP A 133 -7.14 -1.71 -0.93
C ASP A 133 -7.27 -3.10 -1.55
N ALA A 134 -8.32 -3.81 -1.14
CA ALA A 134 -8.62 -5.16 -1.58
C ALA A 134 -10.06 -5.26 -2.12
N ASP A 135 -10.64 -6.46 -2.11
CA ASP A 135 -12.00 -6.68 -2.62
C ASP A 135 -13.04 -5.84 -1.86
N LYS A 136 -13.98 -5.25 -2.62
CA LYS A 136 -14.99 -4.36 -2.05
C LYS A 136 -16.08 -5.10 -1.25
N ALA A 137 -16.31 -6.37 -1.55
CA ALA A 137 -17.36 -7.16 -0.89
C ALA A 137 -17.08 -7.35 0.60
N ASN A 138 -15.82 -7.50 0.99
CA ASN A 138 -15.41 -7.70 2.37
C ASN A 138 -14.88 -6.42 3.04
N PHE A 139 -14.89 -5.29 2.36
CA PHE A 139 -14.34 -4.03 2.86
C PHE A 139 -14.82 -3.63 4.26
N PRO A 140 -16.14 -3.71 4.62
CA PRO A 140 -16.60 -3.38 5.97
C PRO A 140 -15.92 -4.24 7.05
N LYS A 141 -15.75 -5.55 6.79
CA LYS A 141 -15.06 -6.47 7.71
C LYS A 141 -13.57 -6.13 7.85
N TYR A 142 -12.92 -5.73 6.76
CA TYR A 142 -11.52 -5.32 6.81
C TYR A 142 -11.34 -4.04 7.61
N VAL A 143 -12.25 -3.08 7.50
CA VAL A 143 -12.25 -1.85 8.31
C VAL A 143 -12.42 -2.17 9.79
N GLU A 144 -13.38 -3.04 10.15
CA GLU A 144 -13.58 -3.48 11.53
C GLU A 144 -12.30 -4.11 12.11
N GLN A 145 -11.67 -5.02 11.37
CA GLN A 145 -10.40 -5.60 11.76
C GLN A 145 -9.29 -4.54 11.83
N GLY A 146 -9.23 -3.62 10.88
CA GLY A 146 -8.26 -2.52 10.89
C GLY A 146 -8.34 -1.68 12.16
N ILE A 147 -9.55 -1.33 12.60
CA ILE A 147 -9.77 -0.58 13.84
C ILE A 147 -9.26 -1.38 15.06
N ARG A 148 -9.51 -2.68 15.12
CA ARG A 148 -9.00 -3.56 16.19
C ARG A 148 -7.47 -3.62 16.23
N LEU A 149 -6.83 -3.59 15.06
CA LEU A 149 -5.37 -3.67 14.93
C LEU A 149 -4.65 -2.37 15.32
N LEU A 150 -5.31 -1.23 15.15
CA LEU A 150 -4.71 0.08 15.42
C LEU A 150 -4.47 0.28 16.91
N LYS A 151 -3.33 0.88 17.22
CA LYS A 151 -3.00 1.36 18.57
C LYS A 151 -3.97 2.47 18.99
N SER A 152 -4.30 2.51 20.28
CA SER A 152 -5.11 3.56 20.91
C SER A 152 -4.31 4.84 21.07
#